data_765ea70ca3f7d55fe273baca050c6e15
#
_entry.id   765ea70ca3f7d55fe273baca050c6e15
#
_cell.length_a   1.000
_cell.length_b   1.000
_cell.length_c   1.000
_cell.angle_alpha   90.00
_cell.angle_beta   90.00
_cell.angle_gamma   90.00
#
_symmetry.space_group_name_H-M   'P 1'
#
loop_
_entity.id
_entity.type
_entity.pdbx_description
1 polymer ?
#
loop_
_entity_poly.entity_id
_entity_poly.type
_entity_poly.pdbx_seq_one_letter_code
_entity_poly.pdbx_strand_id
1 'polypeptide(L)'
;MIDAAHSNDLGMSESALLLIDSSTSRQDRCVAKVFEFFGVPSRNLNAADFPFANDAGSSTSQKIRLLSSAGAFLQTIEAWEQKPDYKGWWTKSVHSAFVYPSDDPGALQKLVRILSGDDLAVLDRINPGAEDFALSDELNEFCGVMAGVRITASNANSNASLVLRMSRGNAIKIISLGDGAVFSKLEYNGVPVFFSTSREIIDLDAELKSQNFNVRDHFLGAVPLVLYIKWAFGETCWNASESNACLVIDDPVLKSRHGFVDFQELLSLMKRHKFSTNIAFIPWNWRRSAPEVIPLFKENPENYSISVHGCDHTRAEFGSADRQCLYWKAKQALDRMNRHESITGIRHDRVMVFPQGVFSEAAISALKYTDLIAAVNSDVISVDPHPRAMTISDVWDIAVMRYSNFPIFTRRYPWEEIENFAFDALLGKPVLILIHHDYCSDHCARLVDFVDRLNALKCRLTWRSLGDIVRRSCRQRELSPGTVEVEMYATEVRLENRSEQPKRFLVKRRECEPSAIREICGGFGPIAWNSVNGHINFEMELGSRESKTVSIRFHGLAENGCNGDNLSYRFKAMLRRYLCEARDNYITTARLRLAGFFQAALTASMGR
;
A
#
# COMPACT_ATOMS: atom_id res chain seq x y z
N MET A 1 -19.31 33.73 16.99
CA MET A 1 -18.21 34.50 16.42
C MET A 1 -16.98 34.13 17.23
N ILE A 2 -16.25 33.12 16.80
CA ILE A 2 -14.91 32.77 17.28
C ILE A 2 -14.05 32.81 16.04
N ASP A 3 -13.03 33.59 16.08
CA ASP A 3 -12.25 34.11 14.97
C ASP A 3 -11.62 33.05 14.04
N ALA A 4 -11.72 33.36 12.77
CA ALA A 4 -11.04 32.69 11.65
C ALA A 4 -9.56 33.09 11.54
N ALA A 5 -8.83 33.14 12.67
CA ALA A 5 -7.47 33.68 12.73
C ALA A 5 -6.39 32.66 13.18
N HIS A 6 -6.65 31.35 13.09
CA HIS A 6 -5.67 30.35 13.56
C HIS A 6 -5.15 29.41 12.46
N SER A 7 -5.13 29.83 11.19
CA SER A 7 -4.62 28.96 10.10
C SER A 7 -3.20 29.27 9.59
N ASN A 8 -2.45 30.19 10.22
CA ASN A 8 -1.16 30.65 9.68
C ASN A 8 0.09 30.37 10.53
N ASP A 9 -0.01 29.59 11.60
CA ASP A 9 1.16 29.33 12.48
C ASP A 9 1.38 27.82 12.79
N LEU A 10 0.90 26.93 11.94
CA LEU A 10 1.36 25.54 11.90
C LEU A 10 2.75 25.54 11.27
N GLY A 11 3.77 25.20 12.05
CA GLY A 11 5.19 25.21 11.70
C GLY A 11 5.40 24.75 10.24
N MET A 12 6.21 25.51 9.49
CA MET A 12 6.43 25.32 8.05
C MET A 12 6.85 23.87 7.79
N SER A 13 5.93 23.05 7.24
CA SER A 13 6.25 21.71 6.78
C SER A 13 7.39 21.80 5.76
N GLU A 14 8.34 20.86 5.82
CA GLU A 14 9.42 20.77 4.85
C GLU A 14 8.82 20.76 3.43
N SER A 15 9.34 21.60 2.54
CA SER A 15 8.87 21.72 1.15
C SER A 15 9.98 21.41 0.17
N ALA A 16 9.61 20.85 -0.99
CA ALA A 16 10.50 20.67 -2.12
C ALA A 16 10.48 21.92 -3.02
N LEU A 17 11.61 22.23 -3.64
CA LEU A 17 11.71 23.28 -4.64
C LEU A 17 11.82 22.66 -6.03
N LEU A 18 10.82 22.87 -6.87
CA LEU A 18 10.80 22.39 -8.25
C LEU A 18 11.33 23.48 -9.20
N LEU A 19 12.50 23.22 -9.76
CA LEU A 19 13.06 24.08 -10.80
C LEU A 19 12.40 23.76 -12.13
N ILE A 20 11.75 24.74 -12.71
CA ILE A 20 11.10 24.66 -14.00
C ILE A 20 11.89 25.49 -15.03
N ASP A 21 11.82 25.08 -16.29
CA ASP A 21 12.27 25.86 -17.42
C ASP A 21 11.30 27.06 -17.67
N SER A 22 11.17 27.55 -18.85
CA SER A 22 10.25 28.66 -19.20
C SER A 22 8.77 28.38 -18.89
N SER A 23 8.37 27.11 -18.84
CA SER A 23 7.00 26.67 -18.51
C SER A 23 6.99 25.30 -17.83
N THR A 24 5.97 25.06 -17.01
CA THR A 24 5.77 23.77 -16.32
C THR A 24 5.40 22.67 -17.31
N SER A 25 6.25 21.68 -17.48
CA SER A 25 6.02 20.51 -18.34
C SER A 25 4.99 19.55 -17.74
N ARG A 26 4.57 18.52 -18.50
CA ARG A 26 3.76 17.43 -17.95
C ARG A 26 4.52 16.67 -16.88
N GLN A 27 5.81 16.40 -17.09
CA GLN A 27 6.64 15.69 -16.14
C GLN A 27 6.75 16.44 -14.81
N ASP A 28 6.96 17.76 -14.84
CA ASP A 28 7.02 18.61 -13.64
C ASP A 28 5.73 18.49 -12.82
N ARG A 29 4.56 18.52 -13.48
CA ARG A 29 3.26 18.32 -12.80
C ARG A 29 3.12 16.95 -12.18
N CYS A 30 3.55 15.88 -12.89
CA CYS A 30 3.52 14.52 -12.36
C CYS A 30 4.45 14.38 -11.13
N VAL A 31 5.68 14.92 -11.19
CA VAL A 31 6.61 14.93 -10.06
C VAL A 31 6.00 15.66 -8.87
N ALA A 32 5.50 16.89 -9.07
CA ALA A 32 4.87 17.68 -8.00
C ALA A 32 3.72 16.90 -7.33
N LYS A 33 2.91 16.20 -8.14
CA LYS A 33 1.78 15.42 -7.65
C LYS A 33 2.18 14.21 -6.82
N VAL A 34 3.28 13.53 -7.18
CA VAL A 34 3.82 12.44 -6.34
C VAL A 34 4.30 12.99 -4.99
N PHE A 35 4.95 14.15 -4.97
CA PHE A 35 5.37 14.79 -3.72
C PHE A 35 4.15 15.19 -2.86
N GLU A 36 3.13 15.80 -3.46
CA GLU A 36 1.88 16.13 -2.79
C GLU A 36 1.20 14.88 -2.18
N PHE A 37 1.19 13.76 -2.91
CA PHE A 37 0.65 12.48 -2.40
C PHE A 37 1.34 12.03 -1.12
N PHE A 38 2.64 12.27 -1.00
CA PHE A 38 3.40 12.01 0.23
C PHE A 38 3.35 13.15 1.25
N GLY A 39 2.49 14.15 1.03
CA GLY A 39 2.30 15.28 1.95
C GLY A 39 3.44 16.28 1.94
N VAL A 40 4.28 16.27 0.91
CA VAL A 40 5.38 17.22 0.73
C VAL A 40 4.93 18.30 -0.27
N PRO A 41 4.67 19.54 0.17
CA PRO A 41 4.34 20.63 -0.74
C PRO A 41 5.55 20.96 -1.62
N SER A 42 5.31 21.26 -2.90
CA SER A 42 6.34 21.75 -3.81
C SER A 42 6.08 23.20 -4.20
N ARG A 43 7.16 23.97 -4.38
CA ARG A 43 7.12 25.34 -4.92
C ARG A 43 7.83 25.36 -6.25
N ASN A 44 7.17 25.92 -7.28
CA ASN A 44 7.80 26.10 -8.56
C ASN A 44 8.65 27.36 -8.57
N LEU A 45 9.84 27.25 -9.14
CA LEU A 45 10.73 28.37 -9.37
C LEU A 45 11.35 28.24 -10.77
N ASN A 46 11.38 29.33 -11.52
CA ASN A 46 12.06 29.35 -12.81
C ASN A 46 13.57 29.18 -12.60
N ALA A 47 14.21 28.30 -13.36
CA ALA A 47 15.64 28.05 -13.27
C ALA A 47 16.49 29.32 -13.48
N ALA A 48 16.02 30.25 -14.32
CA ALA A 48 16.68 31.53 -14.56
C ALA A 48 16.57 32.50 -13.35
N ASP A 49 15.52 32.36 -12.54
CA ASP A 49 15.24 33.23 -11.38
C ASP A 49 15.73 32.61 -10.06
N PHE A 50 16.42 31.47 -10.10
CA PHE A 50 16.88 30.81 -8.88
C PHE A 50 17.81 31.74 -8.09
N PRO A 51 17.41 32.18 -6.89
CA PRO A 51 18.08 33.28 -6.20
C PRO A 51 19.44 32.85 -5.68
N PHE A 52 20.46 33.63 -6.03
CA PHE A 52 21.61 33.82 -5.18
C PHE A 52 21.20 34.74 -4.04
N ALA A 53 20.61 34.20 -3.15
CA ALA A 53 20.75 34.13 -1.75
C ALA A 53 20.91 35.37 -0.87
N ASN A 54 20.64 36.57 -1.24
CA ASN A 54 20.42 37.61 -0.23
C ASN A 54 18.96 37.76 0.19
N ASP A 55 18.00 37.19 -0.56
CA ASP A 55 16.57 37.29 -0.28
C ASP A 55 15.95 36.05 0.43
N ALA A 56 16.70 34.97 0.62
CA ALA A 56 16.30 33.92 1.55
C ALA A 56 16.59 34.35 3.00
N GLY A 57 16.16 35.57 3.34
CA GLY A 57 16.16 36.11 4.69
C GLY A 57 15.14 35.44 5.62
N SER A 58 14.97 34.13 5.49
CA SER A 58 14.31 33.31 6.50
C SER A 58 15.37 32.66 7.36
N SER A 59 15.33 32.99 8.62
CA SER A 59 16.08 32.43 9.74
C SER A 59 15.86 30.92 9.95
N THR A 60 15.48 30.15 8.91
CA THR A 60 15.25 28.72 8.99
C THR A 60 16.52 27.99 8.58
N SER A 61 17.09 27.27 9.52
CA SER A 61 18.26 26.37 9.38
C SER A 61 18.05 25.19 8.40
N GLN A 62 16.99 25.21 7.62
CA GLN A 62 16.51 24.09 6.83
C GLN A 62 17.09 24.12 5.40
N LYS A 63 17.81 23.06 5.03
CA LYS A 63 18.40 22.91 3.69
C LYS A 63 17.32 22.57 2.64
N ILE A 64 17.49 23.12 1.44
CA ILE A 64 16.59 23.01 0.30
C ILE A 64 16.74 21.61 -0.35
N ARG A 65 15.63 20.98 -0.70
CA ARG A 65 15.57 19.77 -1.54
C ARG A 65 15.08 20.16 -2.92
N LEU A 66 15.93 19.97 -3.92
CA LEU A 66 15.68 20.38 -5.30
C LEU A 66 15.09 19.24 -6.13
N LEU A 67 14.12 19.60 -6.97
CA LEU A 67 13.57 18.72 -8.01
C LEU A 67 13.77 19.46 -9.33
N SER A 68 14.26 18.78 -10.37
CA SER A 68 14.53 19.48 -11.61
C SER A 68 14.54 18.54 -12.81
N SER A 69 14.07 19.02 -13.96
CA SER A 69 14.44 18.42 -15.23
C SER A 69 15.94 18.62 -15.49
N ALA A 70 16.55 17.77 -16.29
CA ALA A 70 17.96 17.89 -16.64
C ALA A 70 18.31 19.21 -17.34
N GLY A 71 17.38 19.72 -18.17
CA GLY A 71 17.54 21.02 -18.85
C GLY A 71 17.54 22.19 -17.88
N ALA A 72 16.55 22.28 -17.01
CA ALA A 72 16.46 23.33 -16.00
C ALA A 72 17.63 23.28 -15.00
N PHE A 73 18.06 22.06 -14.59
CA PHE A 73 19.19 21.91 -13.68
C PHE A 73 20.51 22.35 -14.34
N LEU A 74 20.75 21.97 -15.61
CA LEU A 74 21.92 22.38 -16.36
C LEU A 74 21.98 23.90 -16.50
N GLN A 75 20.89 24.55 -16.92
CA GLN A 75 20.78 26.01 -17.02
C GLN A 75 21.12 26.69 -15.69
N THR A 76 20.65 26.13 -14.59
CA THR A 76 20.91 26.64 -13.25
C THR A 76 22.38 26.53 -12.87
N ILE A 77 23.03 25.37 -13.13
CA ILE A 77 24.45 25.17 -12.87
C ILE A 77 25.30 26.15 -13.69
N GLU A 78 25.03 26.29 -14.98
CA GLU A 78 25.78 27.20 -15.88
C GLU A 78 25.69 28.67 -15.42
N ALA A 79 24.51 29.09 -14.92
CA ALA A 79 24.33 30.43 -14.36
C ALA A 79 25.10 30.62 -13.03
N TRP A 80 25.19 29.56 -12.23
CA TRP A 80 25.89 29.62 -10.94
C TRP A 80 27.40 29.60 -11.07
N GLU A 81 27.97 28.80 -11.98
CA GLU A 81 29.43 28.72 -12.18
C GLU A 81 30.06 30.06 -12.52
N GLN A 82 29.26 31.00 -13.03
CA GLN A 82 29.70 32.36 -13.33
C GLN A 82 29.74 33.30 -12.09
N LYS A 83 29.27 32.85 -10.93
CA LYS A 83 29.17 33.67 -9.72
C LYS A 83 30.21 33.26 -8.68
N PRO A 84 30.93 34.22 -8.07
CA PRO A 84 31.80 33.92 -6.94
C PRO A 84 30.98 33.32 -5.78
N ASP A 85 31.58 32.39 -5.03
CA ASP A 85 31.03 31.78 -3.81
C ASP A 85 29.82 30.83 -3.98
N TYR A 86 29.40 30.49 -5.21
CA TYR A 86 28.26 29.58 -5.39
C TYR A 86 28.48 28.20 -4.74
N LYS A 87 29.72 27.66 -4.77
CA LYS A 87 30.06 26.36 -4.17
C LYS A 87 29.81 26.34 -2.68
N GLY A 88 30.17 27.40 -1.99
CA GLY A 88 29.94 27.53 -0.56
C GLY A 88 28.46 27.64 -0.22
N TRP A 89 27.69 28.39 -1.01
CA TRP A 89 26.26 28.50 -0.87
C TRP A 89 25.56 27.16 -1.15
N TRP A 90 25.90 26.48 -2.24
CA TRP A 90 25.37 25.17 -2.63
C TRP A 90 25.49 24.16 -1.50
N THR A 91 26.69 23.97 -0.97
CA THR A 91 26.98 23.03 0.11
C THR A 91 26.24 23.36 1.41
N LYS A 92 26.05 24.65 1.71
CA LYS A 92 25.38 25.09 2.94
C LYS A 92 23.85 25.01 2.82
N SER A 93 23.30 25.36 1.67
CA SER A 93 21.87 25.61 1.50
C SER A 93 21.12 24.45 0.87
N VAL A 94 21.77 23.56 0.12
CA VAL A 94 21.11 22.44 -0.56
C VAL A 94 21.37 21.15 0.22
N HIS A 95 20.30 20.41 0.48
CA HIS A 95 20.35 19.07 1.08
C HIS A 95 20.64 18.01 0.02
N SER A 96 19.87 18.04 -1.06
CA SER A 96 19.92 17.06 -2.15
C SER A 96 19.19 17.58 -3.38
N ALA A 97 19.45 16.94 -4.53
CA ALA A 97 18.68 17.18 -5.74
C ALA A 97 18.20 15.85 -6.34
N PHE A 98 17.00 15.85 -6.91
CA PHE A 98 16.48 14.77 -7.77
C PHE A 98 16.33 15.31 -9.18
N VAL A 99 17.01 14.67 -10.13
CA VAL A 99 17.07 15.09 -11.54
C VAL A 99 16.46 14.01 -12.42
N TYR A 100 15.55 14.41 -13.29
CA TYR A 100 14.90 13.57 -14.30
C TYR A 100 15.14 14.10 -15.70
N PRO A 101 15.05 13.25 -16.76
CA PRO A 101 15.30 13.68 -18.13
C PRO A 101 14.38 14.81 -18.58
N SER A 102 14.93 15.78 -19.31
CA SER A 102 14.19 16.76 -20.11
C SER A 102 13.89 16.21 -21.52
N ASP A 103 13.14 16.98 -22.30
CA ASP A 103 12.91 16.67 -23.72
C ASP A 103 14.18 16.77 -24.57
N ASP A 104 15.18 17.53 -24.12
CA ASP A 104 16.49 17.64 -24.77
C ASP A 104 17.45 16.51 -24.30
N PRO A 105 17.76 15.52 -25.17
CA PRO A 105 18.73 14.49 -24.84
C PRO A 105 20.16 14.99 -24.64
N GLY A 106 20.52 16.11 -25.29
CA GLY A 106 21.84 16.73 -25.20
C GLY A 106 22.10 17.31 -23.81
N ALA A 107 21.08 17.92 -23.23
CA ALA A 107 21.15 18.45 -21.86
C ALA A 107 21.45 17.35 -20.85
N LEU A 108 20.82 16.19 -20.98
CA LEU A 108 21.04 15.05 -20.10
C LEU A 108 22.48 14.55 -20.18
N GLN A 109 23.03 14.37 -21.39
CA GLN A 109 24.40 13.91 -21.60
C GLN A 109 25.44 14.93 -21.08
N LYS A 110 25.21 16.21 -21.30
CA LYS A 110 26.08 17.28 -20.80
C LYS A 110 26.07 17.34 -19.27
N LEU A 111 24.89 17.26 -18.69
CA LEU A 111 24.73 17.27 -17.23
C LEU A 111 25.45 16.09 -16.55
N VAL A 112 25.33 14.88 -17.12
CA VAL A 112 26.02 13.69 -16.59
C VAL A 112 27.53 13.90 -16.53
N ARG A 113 28.14 14.48 -17.56
CA ARG A 113 29.59 14.76 -17.58
C ARG A 113 30.00 15.77 -16.51
N ILE A 114 29.21 16.84 -16.35
CA ILE A 114 29.44 17.84 -15.30
C ILE A 114 29.33 17.22 -13.90
N LEU A 115 28.26 16.47 -13.65
CA LEU A 115 28.01 15.88 -12.32
C LEU A 115 29.02 14.78 -11.97
N SER A 116 29.43 13.98 -12.94
CA SER A 116 30.37 12.88 -12.72
C SER A 116 31.85 13.32 -12.73
N GLY A 117 32.16 14.46 -13.34
CA GLY A 117 33.51 14.85 -13.63
C GLY A 117 34.23 13.89 -14.61
N ASP A 118 33.46 13.10 -15.34
CA ASP A 118 33.97 12.10 -16.30
C ASP A 118 33.50 12.45 -17.72
N ASP A 119 34.40 12.97 -18.53
CA ASP A 119 34.15 13.31 -19.94
C ASP A 119 33.79 12.09 -20.79
N LEU A 120 34.13 10.89 -20.31
CA LEU A 120 33.84 9.62 -20.96
C LEU A 120 32.49 9.00 -20.47
N ALA A 121 31.78 9.66 -19.56
CA ALA A 121 30.48 9.21 -19.14
C ALA A 121 29.49 9.23 -20.31
N VAL A 122 28.80 8.13 -20.57
CA VAL A 122 27.92 7.92 -21.71
C VAL A 122 26.54 7.46 -21.28
N LEU A 123 25.55 7.96 -21.97
CA LEU A 123 24.17 7.46 -21.89
C LEU A 123 23.91 6.56 -23.11
N ASP A 124 23.94 5.25 -22.86
CA ASP A 124 23.70 4.25 -23.88
C ASP A 124 22.22 3.83 -23.91
N ARG A 125 21.73 3.51 -25.10
CA ARG A 125 20.40 2.90 -25.26
C ARG A 125 20.54 1.38 -25.19
N ILE A 126 19.87 0.78 -24.23
CA ILE A 126 19.78 -0.68 -24.12
C ILE A 126 18.34 -1.08 -24.37
N ASN A 127 18.15 -2.13 -25.22
CA ASN A 127 16.89 -2.83 -25.29
C ASN A 127 16.82 -3.81 -24.11
N PRO A 128 15.90 -3.67 -23.18
CA PRO A 128 15.83 -4.54 -21.99
C PRO A 128 15.28 -5.92 -22.33
N GLY A 129 15.89 -6.65 -23.28
CA GLY A 129 15.32 -7.89 -23.83
C GLY A 129 15.39 -9.10 -22.91
N ALA A 130 16.43 -9.24 -22.10
CA ALA A 130 16.68 -10.40 -21.24
C ALA A 130 17.29 -10.04 -19.87
N GLU A 131 17.49 -8.77 -19.61
CA GLU A 131 18.14 -8.31 -18.38
C GLU A 131 17.11 -7.75 -17.39
N ASP A 132 17.31 -8.04 -16.10
CA ASP A 132 16.47 -7.54 -15.03
C ASP A 132 16.95 -6.17 -14.56
N PHE A 133 16.01 -5.31 -14.17
CA PHE A 133 16.31 -4.18 -13.30
C PHE A 133 16.62 -4.72 -11.90
N ALA A 134 17.76 -4.37 -11.35
CA ALA A 134 18.17 -4.80 -10.03
C ALA A 134 18.38 -3.59 -9.10
N LEU A 135 17.66 -3.58 -7.97
CA LEU A 135 17.93 -2.61 -6.91
C LEU A 135 19.12 -3.05 -6.08
N SER A 136 19.96 -2.10 -5.69
CA SER A 136 21.11 -2.37 -4.82
C SER A 136 20.66 -2.98 -3.49
N ASP A 137 21.29 -4.06 -3.08
CA ASP A 137 21.14 -4.70 -1.77
C ASP A 137 22.11 -4.14 -0.72
N GLU A 138 23.11 -3.39 -1.15
CA GLU A 138 24.08 -2.71 -0.26
C GLU A 138 23.52 -1.38 0.29
N LEU A 139 22.62 -0.72 -0.44
CA LEU A 139 22.04 0.57 -0.08
C LEU A 139 20.72 0.41 0.71
N ASN A 140 20.73 -0.42 1.75
CA ASN A 140 19.52 -0.75 2.52
C ASN A 140 18.80 0.47 3.10
N GLU A 141 19.53 1.48 3.58
CA GLU A 141 18.94 2.70 4.15
C GLU A 141 18.20 3.53 3.10
N PHE A 142 18.65 3.51 1.85
CA PHE A 142 17.99 4.23 0.76
C PHE A 142 16.90 3.40 0.09
N CYS A 143 17.19 2.15 -0.27
CA CYS A 143 16.27 1.28 -0.99
C CYS A 143 15.17 0.69 -0.09
N GLY A 144 15.37 0.67 1.22
CA GLY A 144 14.39 0.15 2.17
C GLY A 144 13.94 -1.28 1.82
N VAL A 145 12.63 -1.49 1.85
CA VAL A 145 12.00 -2.78 1.52
C VAL A 145 12.28 -3.26 0.09
N MET A 146 12.61 -2.36 -0.83
CA MET A 146 12.93 -2.68 -2.23
C MET A 146 14.38 -3.14 -2.43
N ALA A 147 15.25 -3.07 -1.41
CA ALA A 147 16.65 -3.47 -1.54
C ALA A 147 16.79 -4.94 -1.96
N GLY A 148 17.59 -5.19 -2.99
CA GLY A 148 17.82 -6.51 -3.57
C GLY A 148 16.69 -7.04 -4.45
N VAL A 149 15.59 -6.32 -4.61
CA VAL A 149 14.48 -6.71 -5.51
C VAL A 149 14.95 -6.65 -6.96
N ARG A 150 14.59 -7.68 -7.73
CA ARG A 150 14.84 -7.77 -9.17
C ARG A 150 13.52 -7.77 -9.91
N ILE A 151 13.45 -7.05 -11.03
CA ILE A 151 12.24 -6.93 -11.84
C ILE A 151 12.60 -7.20 -13.28
N THR A 152 12.04 -8.26 -13.84
CA THR A 152 12.18 -8.56 -15.26
C THR A 152 11.51 -7.45 -16.06
N ALA A 153 12.25 -6.81 -16.96
CA ALA A 153 11.71 -5.80 -17.84
C ALA A 153 10.61 -6.43 -18.70
N SER A 154 9.35 -6.06 -18.44
CA SER A 154 8.24 -6.59 -19.22
C SER A 154 8.33 -6.07 -20.64
N ASN A 155 8.02 -6.95 -21.63
CA ASN A 155 8.00 -6.60 -23.05
C ASN A 155 6.97 -5.51 -23.42
N ALA A 156 6.13 -5.08 -22.48
CA ALA A 156 5.08 -4.11 -22.70
C ALA A 156 5.59 -2.66 -22.84
N ASN A 157 6.75 -2.33 -22.26
CA ASN A 157 7.38 -1.02 -22.36
C ASN A 157 8.73 -1.11 -23.08
N SER A 158 8.74 -1.62 -24.30
CA SER A 158 9.91 -1.81 -25.19
C SER A 158 10.58 -0.53 -25.67
N ASN A 159 10.39 0.59 -24.98
CA ASN A 159 11.18 1.78 -25.21
C ASN A 159 12.58 1.54 -24.66
N ALA A 160 13.57 1.62 -25.53
CA ALA A 160 14.98 1.50 -25.17
C ALA A 160 15.29 2.32 -23.91
N SER A 161 15.70 1.65 -22.84
CA SER A 161 16.10 2.31 -21.61
C SER A 161 17.45 2.97 -21.80
N LEU A 162 17.59 4.22 -21.35
CA LEU A 162 18.89 4.87 -21.26
C LEU A 162 19.59 4.37 -20.00
N VAL A 163 20.83 3.95 -20.11
CA VAL A 163 21.67 3.57 -18.98
C VAL A 163 22.90 4.47 -18.93
N LEU A 164 23.26 4.87 -17.72
CA LEU A 164 24.49 5.59 -17.44
C LEU A 164 25.64 4.60 -17.30
N ARG A 165 26.67 4.73 -18.14
CA ARG A 165 27.97 4.07 -18.01
C ARG A 165 29.04 5.09 -17.74
N MET A 166 29.90 4.79 -16.79
CA MET A 166 31.01 5.64 -16.42
C MET A 166 32.31 4.82 -16.37
N SER A 167 33.37 5.38 -16.90
CA SER A 167 34.71 4.78 -16.87
C SER A 167 35.46 5.16 -15.59
N ARG A 168 35.15 6.32 -15.01
CA ARG A 168 35.75 6.86 -13.78
C ARG A 168 34.67 7.63 -13.02
N GLY A 169 34.75 7.67 -11.69
CA GLY A 169 33.86 8.52 -10.88
C GLY A 169 33.15 7.78 -9.76
N ASN A 170 32.52 8.55 -8.86
CA ASN A 170 31.90 8.07 -7.64
C ASN A 170 30.35 7.91 -7.77
N ALA A 171 29.86 7.47 -8.94
CA ALA A 171 28.43 7.19 -9.05
C ALA A 171 28.07 5.90 -8.32
N ILE A 172 27.13 6.00 -7.43
CA ILE A 172 26.56 4.85 -6.73
C ILE A 172 25.33 4.41 -7.52
N LYS A 173 25.34 3.19 -8.05
CA LYS A 173 24.21 2.59 -8.77
C LYS A 173 23.13 2.19 -7.75
N ILE A 174 21.96 2.77 -7.87
CA ILE A 174 20.80 2.45 -7.02
C ILE A 174 19.93 1.41 -7.72
N ILE A 175 19.63 1.64 -9.01
CA ILE A 175 18.96 0.67 -9.88
C ILE A 175 19.85 0.46 -11.10
N SER A 176 20.23 -0.78 -11.34
CA SER A 176 21.05 -1.19 -12.50
C SER A 176 20.21 -1.95 -13.53
N LEU A 177 20.67 -1.87 -14.80
CA LEU A 177 20.25 -2.72 -15.90
C LEU A 177 21.53 -3.18 -16.59
N GLY A 178 21.87 -4.45 -16.50
CA GLY A 178 23.16 -4.97 -16.88
C GLY A 178 24.30 -4.27 -16.12
N ASP A 179 25.30 -3.82 -16.85
CA ASP A 179 26.45 -3.09 -16.30
C ASP A 179 26.19 -1.58 -16.11
N GLY A 180 25.07 -1.04 -16.64
CA GLY A 180 24.70 0.37 -16.55
C GLY A 180 23.77 0.69 -15.37
N ALA A 181 23.66 1.97 -15.02
CA ALA A 181 22.72 2.48 -14.03
C ALA A 181 21.55 3.20 -14.70
N VAL A 182 20.32 2.90 -14.28
CA VAL A 182 19.10 3.63 -14.68
C VAL A 182 18.68 4.64 -13.61
N PHE A 183 19.10 4.41 -12.38
CA PHE A 183 18.98 5.36 -11.29
C PHE A 183 20.25 5.33 -10.44
N SER A 184 20.86 6.49 -10.22
CA SER A 184 22.14 6.60 -9.53
C SER A 184 22.19 7.81 -8.61
N LYS A 185 23.06 7.74 -7.60
CA LYS A 185 23.46 8.86 -6.77
C LYS A 185 24.83 9.33 -7.22
N LEU A 186 24.94 10.59 -7.61
CA LEU A 186 26.17 11.32 -7.88
C LEU A 186 26.40 12.33 -6.76
N GLU A 187 27.61 12.86 -6.66
CA GLU A 187 27.93 13.92 -5.72
C GLU A 187 28.45 15.14 -6.49
N TYR A 188 27.75 16.27 -6.36
CA TYR A 188 28.15 17.51 -6.99
C TYR A 188 28.46 18.55 -5.92
N ASN A 189 29.74 18.98 -5.85
CA ASN A 189 30.25 19.91 -4.83
C ASN A 189 29.79 19.54 -3.40
N GLY A 190 29.90 18.27 -3.01
CA GLY A 190 29.56 17.77 -1.67
C GLY A 190 28.05 17.61 -1.38
N VAL A 191 27.19 17.75 -2.41
CA VAL A 191 25.73 17.54 -2.27
C VAL A 191 25.30 16.34 -3.11
N PRO A 192 24.51 15.41 -2.55
CA PRO A 192 23.99 14.27 -3.29
C PRO A 192 22.98 14.70 -4.36
N VAL A 193 23.22 14.25 -5.60
CA VAL A 193 22.33 14.41 -6.74
C VAL A 193 21.86 13.04 -7.19
N PHE A 194 20.58 12.78 -7.05
CA PHE A 194 19.93 11.56 -7.50
C PHE A 194 19.47 11.74 -8.94
N PHE A 195 19.94 10.88 -9.80
CA PHE A 195 19.82 11.02 -11.24
C PHE A 195 19.08 9.83 -11.84
N SER A 196 17.91 10.07 -12.42
CA SER A 196 17.14 9.08 -13.18
C SER A 196 17.39 9.25 -14.67
N THR A 197 17.58 8.14 -15.39
CA THR A 197 17.70 8.14 -16.86
C THR A 197 16.35 7.90 -17.55
N SER A 198 15.31 7.53 -16.80
CA SER A 198 13.99 7.27 -17.34
C SER A 198 13.21 8.56 -17.61
N ARG A 199 12.62 8.65 -18.80
CA ARG A 199 11.66 9.72 -19.14
C ARG A 199 10.27 9.46 -18.58
N GLU A 200 10.00 8.25 -18.12
CA GLU A 200 8.73 7.90 -17.50
C GLU A 200 8.65 8.52 -16.11
N ILE A 201 7.59 9.28 -15.88
CA ILE A 201 7.16 9.74 -14.56
C ILE A 201 5.73 9.28 -14.38
N ILE A 202 5.45 8.63 -13.27
CA ILE A 202 4.11 8.12 -12.96
C ILE A 202 3.10 9.28 -12.88
N ASP A 203 1.98 9.12 -13.55
CA ASP A 203 0.86 10.06 -13.49
C ASP A 203 -0.19 9.51 -12.53
N LEU A 204 -0.25 10.05 -11.32
CA LEU A 204 -1.16 9.58 -10.27
C LEU A 204 -2.63 9.82 -10.56
N ASP A 205 -2.95 10.75 -11.50
CA ASP A 205 -4.33 11.00 -11.96
C ASP A 205 -4.74 10.09 -13.12
N ALA A 206 -3.80 9.34 -13.68
CA ALA A 206 -4.13 8.42 -14.75
C ALA A 206 -5.14 7.38 -14.26
N GLU A 207 -6.11 7.06 -15.12
CA GLU A 207 -7.10 6.03 -14.85
C GLU A 207 -6.43 4.64 -14.78
N LEU A 208 -6.78 3.89 -13.76
CA LEU A 208 -6.34 2.51 -13.57
C LEU A 208 -7.07 1.61 -14.60
N LYS A 209 -6.30 0.96 -15.46
CA LYS A 209 -6.84 0.10 -16.53
C LYS A 209 -7.05 -1.36 -16.10
N SER A 210 -6.61 -1.72 -14.92
CA SER A 210 -6.67 -3.08 -14.37
C SER A 210 -7.30 -3.07 -12.98
N GLN A 211 -7.63 -4.25 -12.45
CA GLN A 211 -8.21 -4.36 -11.11
C GLN A 211 -7.21 -4.04 -9.97
N ASN A 212 -5.92 -3.97 -10.27
CA ASN A 212 -4.89 -3.67 -9.30
C ASN A 212 -3.71 -2.96 -9.98
N PHE A 213 -2.93 -2.20 -9.20
CA PHE A 213 -1.71 -1.56 -9.70
C PHE A 213 -0.59 -2.59 -9.80
N ASN A 214 0.13 -2.60 -10.93
CA ASN A 214 1.30 -3.43 -11.13
C ASN A 214 2.55 -2.54 -11.26
N VAL A 215 3.46 -2.66 -10.30
CA VAL A 215 4.68 -1.84 -10.30
C VAL A 215 5.58 -2.10 -11.51
N ARG A 216 5.54 -3.31 -12.10
CA ARG A 216 6.32 -3.65 -13.30
C ARG A 216 6.03 -2.73 -14.47
N ASP A 217 4.75 -2.31 -14.62
CA ASP A 217 4.31 -1.49 -15.76
C ASP A 217 4.80 -0.03 -15.62
N HIS A 218 5.19 0.40 -14.42
CA HIS A 218 5.56 1.78 -14.09
C HIS A 218 6.83 1.89 -13.24
N PHE A 219 7.67 0.87 -13.28
CA PHE A 219 8.78 0.71 -12.33
C PHE A 219 9.72 1.92 -12.30
N LEU A 220 10.25 2.32 -13.45
CA LEU A 220 11.20 3.43 -13.54
C LEU A 220 10.54 4.80 -13.34
N GLY A 221 9.24 4.91 -13.58
CA GLY A 221 8.49 6.15 -13.36
C GLY A 221 8.05 6.34 -11.91
N ALA A 222 7.98 5.26 -11.12
CA ALA A 222 7.44 5.26 -9.76
C ALA A 222 8.52 5.10 -8.70
N VAL A 223 9.30 4.01 -8.77
CA VAL A 223 10.20 3.59 -7.67
C VAL A 223 11.29 4.61 -7.36
N PRO A 224 12.03 5.19 -8.34
CA PRO A 224 13.04 6.20 -8.05
C PRO A 224 12.53 7.40 -7.26
N LEU A 225 11.34 7.91 -7.64
CA LEU A 225 10.70 9.04 -6.97
C LEU A 225 10.30 8.70 -5.53
N VAL A 226 9.64 7.56 -5.32
CA VAL A 226 9.19 7.14 -3.99
C VAL A 226 10.38 6.92 -3.06
N LEU A 227 11.43 6.25 -3.52
CA LEU A 227 12.65 6.05 -2.75
C LEU A 227 13.31 7.37 -2.35
N TYR A 228 13.42 8.30 -3.30
CA TYR A 228 13.99 9.62 -3.02
C TYR A 228 13.16 10.39 -1.98
N ILE A 229 11.82 10.43 -2.13
CA ILE A 229 10.95 11.12 -1.18
C ILE A 229 11.10 10.55 0.23
N LYS A 230 11.05 9.22 0.37
CA LYS A 230 11.19 8.54 1.66
C LYS A 230 12.54 8.84 2.32
N TRP A 231 13.62 8.84 1.53
CA TRP A 231 14.95 9.14 2.03
C TRP A 231 15.12 10.64 2.36
N ALA A 232 14.65 11.55 1.49
CA ALA A 232 14.92 12.98 1.63
C ALA A 232 14.07 13.65 2.71
N PHE A 233 12.87 13.12 3.02
CA PHE A 233 11.92 13.73 3.93
C PHE A 233 11.64 12.89 5.19
N GLY A 234 12.00 11.60 5.19
CA GLY A 234 11.91 10.75 6.38
C GLY A 234 10.55 10.84 7.08
N GLU A 235 10.57 11.20 8.36
CA GLU A 235 9.35 11.29 9.21
C GLU A 235 8.44 12.48 8.86
N THR A 236 8.92 13.45 8.06
CA THR A 236 8.12 14.64 7.69
C THR A 236 7.22 14.40 6.48
N CYS A 237 7.43 13.32 5.70
CA CYS A 237 6.48 12.85 4.68
C CYS A 237 5.57 11.75 5.24
N TRP A 238 4.47 11.46 4.52
CA TRP A 238 3.56 10.39 4.91
C TRP A 238 4.23 9.02 4.90
N ASN A 239 4.19 8.34 6.05
CA ASN A 239 4.72 7.01 6.27
C ASN A 239 3.72 6.15 7.03
N ALA A 240 3.77 4.82 6.85
CA ALA A 240 3.15 3.89 7.78
C ALA A 240 4.04 3.74 9.03
N SER A 241 3.43 3.52 10.18
CA SER A 241 4.17 3.31 11.44
C SER A 241 4.92 1.99 11.49
N GLU A 242 4.47 1.01 10.71
CA GLU A 242 5.04 -0.34 10.63
C GLU A 242 4.59 -1.05 9.34
N SER A 243 5.35 -2.07 8.91
CA SER A 243 4.98 -2.93 7.79
C SER A 243 4.28 -4.18 8.33
N ASN A 244 3.00 -4.34 8.02
CA ASN A 244 2.18 -5.46 8.47
C ASN A 244 1.93 -6.46 7.35
N ALA A 245 1.80 -7.75 7.70
CA ALA A 245 1.48 -8.82 6.76
C ALA A 245 0.44 -9.81 7.31
N CYS A 246 -0.38 -10.37 6.44
CA CYS A 246 -1.33 -11.45 6.73
C CYS A 246 -1.59 -12.31 5.50
N LEU A 247 -1.60 -13.63 5.70
CA LEU A 247 -2.13 -14.56 4.73
C LEU A 247 -3.65 -14.68 4.91
N VAL A 248 -4.43 -14.53 3.86
CA VAL A 248 -5.89 -14.68 3.87
C VAL A 248 -6.26 -15.89 3.02
N ILE A 249 -6.87 -16.91 3.63
CA ILE A 249 -7.38 -18.10 2.94
C ILE A 249 -8.89 -18.01 2.84
N ASP A 250 -9.42 -17.96 1.60
CA ASP A 250 -10.85 -17.87 1.36
C ASP A 250 -11.53 -19.23 1.42
N ASP A 251 -12.77 -19.25 1.94
CA ASP A 251 -13.74 -20.35 1.94
C ASP A 251 -13.62 -21.48 2.99
N PRO A 252 -12.48 -21.80 3.64
CA PRO A 252 -12.39 -23.01 4.44
C PRO A 252 -13.48 -23.11 5.52
N VAL A 253 -14.08 -24.30 5.63
CA VAL A 253 -14.86 -24.69 6.80
C VAL A 253 -13.86 -25.13 7.87
N LEU A 254 -14.05 -24.73 9.12
CA LEU A 254 -13.17 -25.08 10.24
C LEU A 254 -13.38 -26.55 10.65
N LYS A 255 -12.89 -27.46 9.80
CA LYS A 255 -12.79 -28.91 10.05
C LYS A 255 -11.30 -29.26 10.02
N SER A 256 -10.90 -30.41 10.60
CA SER A 256 -9.50 -30.83 10.64
C SER A 256 -8.81 -30.65 9.29
N ARG A 257 -9.56 -30.90 8.20
CA ARG A 257 -9.12 -30.68 6.82
C ARG A 257 -10.23 -30.08 5.98
N HIS A 258 -9.86 -29.10 5.14
CA HIS A 258 -10.71 -28.57 4.07
C HIS A 258 -9.91 -28.52 2.77
N GLY A 259 -10.28 -29.33 1.79
CA GLY A 259 -9.49 -29.48 0.56
C GLY A 259 -8.06 -29.94 0.87
N PHE A 260 -7.09 -29.09 0.54
CA PHE A 260 -5.67 -29.33 0.84
C PHE A 260 -5.19 -28.63 2.12
N VAL A 261 -6.02 -27.80 2.76
CA VAL A 261 -5.67 -27.15 4.03
C VAL A 261 -5.89 -28.11 5.18
N ASP A 262 -4.82 -28.46 5.87
CA ASP A 262 -4.79 -29.11 7.18
C ASP A 262 -4.39 -28.07 8.23
N PHE A 263 -5.28 -27.76 9.17
CA PHE A 263 -5.05 -26.66 10.12
C PHE A 263 -3.93 -26.97 11.12
N GLN A 264 -3.70 -28.23 11.47
CA GLN A 264 -2.59 -28.60 12.36
C GLN A 264 -1.24 -28.47 11.66
N GLU A 265 -1.15 -28.91 10.39
CA GLU A 265 0.05 -28.76 9.56
C GLU A 265 0.32 -27.27 9.30
N LEU A 266 -0.69 -26.50 8.94
CA LEU A 266 -0.58 -25.06 8.69
C LEU A 266 -0.09 -24.30 9.94
N LEU A 267 -0.58 -24.66 11.16
CA LEU A 267 -0.10 -24.08 12.40
C LEU A 267 1.39 -24.35 12.61
N SER A 268 1.83 -25.56 12.32
CA SER A 268 3.24 -25.95 12.41
C SER A 268 4.12 -25.14 11.46
N LEU A 269 3.64 -24.91 10.22
CA LEU A 269 4.32 -24.08 9.24
C LEU A 269 4.36 -22.62 9.68
N MET A 270 3.25 -22.06 10.16
CA MET A 270 3.20 -20.68 10.67
C MET A 270 4.22 -20.43 11.77
N LYS A 271 4.34 -21.34 12.73
CA LYS A 271 5.32 -21.23 13.81
C LYS A 271 6.76 -21.34 13.32
N ARG A 272 7.02 -22.21 12.33
CA ARG A 272 8.36 -22.41 11.76
C ARG A 272 8.80 -21.25 10.88
N HIS A 273 7.94 -20.79 10.00
CA HIS A 273 8.23 -19.76 8.99
C HIS A 273 7.78 -18.36 9.40
N LYS A 274 7.27 -18.17 10.62
CA LYS A 274 6.92 -16.90 11.25
C LYS A 274 5.92 -16.08 10.43
N PHE A 275 4.75 -16.64 10.17
CA PHE A 275 3.64 -15.94 9.55
C PHE A 275 2.31 -16.19 10.29
N SER A 276 1.29 -15.40 9.97
CA SER A 276 -0.06 -15.56 10.50
C SER A 276 -1.07 -15.70 9.37
N THR A 277 -2.18 -16.38 9.66
CA THR A 277 -3.23 -16.67 8.70
C THR A 277 -4.58 -16.20 9.22
N ASN A 278 -5.31 -15.50 8.36
CA ASN A 278 -6.71 -15.21 8.53
C ASN A 278 -7.54 -16.16 7.65
N ILE A 279 -8.55 -16.78 8.21
CA ILE A 279 -9.53 -17.54 7.43
C ILE A 279 -10.71 -16.62 7.13
N ALA A 280 -10.94 -16.32 5.86
CA ALA A 280 -12.14 -15.64 5.42
C ALA A 280 -13.31 -16.65 5.55
N PHE A 281 -13.95 -16.60 6.72
CA PHE A 281 -14.93 -17.60 7.14
C PHE A 281 -16.32 -17.22 6.63
N ILE A 282 -16.98 -18.17 5.97
CA ILE A 282 -18.35 -17.98 5.48
C ILE A 282 -19.32 -18.05 6.67
N PRO A 283 -20.04 -16.97 7.03
CA PRO A 283 -20.93 -16.93 8.20
C PRO A 283 -22.04 -17.98 8.18
N TRP A 284 -22.44 -18.46 7.01
CA TRP A 284 -23.38 -19.59 6.90
C TRP A 284 -22.91 -20.82 7.66
N ASN A 285 -21.60 -21.04 7.80
CA ASN A 285 -20.97 -22.17 8.47
C ASN A 285 -20.91 -22.05 10.01
N TRP A 286 -21.53 -21.07 10.63
CA TRP A 286 -21.39 -20.74 12.06
C TRP A 286 -21.62 -21.89 13.06
N ARG A 287 -22.30 -22.97 12.65
CA ARG A 287 -22.54 -24.18 13.46
C ARG A 287 -21.66 -25.36 13.04
N ARG A 288 -20.70 -25.16 12.12
CA ARG A 288 -20.04 -26.27 11.43
C ARG A 288 -18.55 -26.40 11.76
N SER A 289 -18.07 -25.67 12.76
CA SER A 289 -16.68 -25.79 13.24
C SER A 289 -16.52 -27.05 14.06
N ALA A 290 -15.50 -27.84 13.73
CA ALA A 290 -15.22 -29.10 14.38
C ALA A 290 -14.56 -28.88 15.77
N PRO A 291 -14.94 -29.66 16.80
CA PRO A 291 -14.41 -29.51 18.15
C PRO A 291 -12.89 -29.57 18.23
N GLU A 292 -12.25 -30.36 17.40
CA GLU A 292 -10.79 -30.55 17.37
C GLU A 292 -10.03 -29.36 16.76
N VAL A 293 -10.71 -28.52 15.96
CA VAL A 293 -10.10 -27.32 15.33
C VAL A 293 -10.23 -26.09 16.23
N ILE A 294 -11.29 -26.01 17.02
CA ILE A 294 -11.56 -24.85 17.90
C ILE A 294 -10.35 -24.51 18.80
N PRO A 295 -9.68 -25.46 19.49
CA PRO A 295 -8.52 -25.17 20.31
C PRO A 295 -7.36 -24.56 19.54
N LEU A 296 -7.13 -24.97 18.27
CA LEU A 296 -6.03 -24.44 17.44
C LEU A 296 -6.15 -22.92 17.27
N PHE A 297 -7.36 -22.40 17.10
CA PHE A 297 -7.61 -20.97 16.96
C PHE A 297 -7.59 -20.22 18.29
N LYS A 298 -8.17 -20.80 19.33
CA LYS A 298 -8.26 -20.15 20.64
C LYS A 298 -6.91 -20.05 21.36
N GLU A 299 -6.07 -21.06 21.21
CA GLU A 299 -4.77 -21.15 21.89
C GLU A 299 -3.64 -20.50 21.11
N ASN A 300 -3.87 -20.16 19.82
CA ASN A 300 -2.86 -19.52 18.97
C ASN A 300 -3.44 -18.30 18.24
N PRO A 301 -3.96 -17.29 18.98
CA PRO A 301 -4.58 -16.10 18.38
C PRO A 301 -3.57 -15.20 17.63
N GLU A 302 -2.28 -15.36 17.88
CA GLU A 302 -1.20 -14.69 17.15
C GLU A 302 -0.95 -15.30 15.76
N ASN A 303 -1.32 -16.57 15.56
CA ASN A 303 -1.17 -17.28 14.31
C ASN A 303 -2.47 -17.31 13.51
N TYR A 304 -3.61 -17.57 14.17
CA TYR A 304 -4.90 -17.71 13.53
C TYR A 304 -5.88 -16.59 13.87
N SER A 305 -6.57 -16.10 12.86
CA SER A 305 -7.79 -15.29 13.02
C SER A 305 -8.85 -15.71 11.99
N ILE A 306 -10.08 -15.27 12.19
CA ILE A 306 -11.16 -15.41 11.21
C ILE A 306 -11.77 -14.05 10.91
N SER A 307 -12.21 -13.84 9.67
CA SER A 307 -12.95 -12.65 9.21
C SER A 307 -14.25 -13.02 8.52
N VAL A 308 -15.04 -12.04 8.14
CA VAL A 308 -16.37 -12.22 7.56
C VAL A 308 -16.26 -12.41 6.06
N HIS A 309 -16.59 -13.59 5.51
CA HIS A 309 -16.57 -13.85 4.07
C HIS A 309 -17.99 -13.89 3.47
N GLY A 310 -18.49 -12.72 3.11
CA GLY A 310 -19.88 -12.57 2.71
C GLY A 310 -20.88 -12.93 3.81
N CYS A 311 -22.01 -13.52 3.46
CA CYS A 311 -23.01 -14.05 4.38
C CYS A 311 -23.31 -15.54 4.11
N ASP A 312 -23.85 -15.84 2.90
CA ASP A 312 -24.19 -17.17 2.42
C ASP A 312 -23.24 -17.66 1.31
N HIS A 313 -22.39 -16.76 0.82
CA HIS A 313 -21.49 -16.97 -0.29
C HIS A 313 -22.22 -17.44 -1.56
N THR A 314 -23.34 -16.79 -1.89
CA THR A 314 -24.04 -17.01 -3.16
C THR A 314 -23.33 -16.25 -4.29
N ARG A 315 -23.75 -16.51 -5.55
CA ARG A 315 -23.15 -15.84 -6.70
C ARG A 315 -23.40 -14.33 -6.65
N ALA A 316 -22.33 -13.53 -6.77
CA ALA A 316 -22.35 -12.07 -6.74
C ALA A 316 -23.18 -11.50 -5.56
N GLU A 317 -23.00 -12.08 -4.38
CA GLU A 317 -23.82 -11.82 -3.21
C GLU A 317 -23.88 -10.35 -2.80
N PHE A 318 -22.78 -9.61 -2.99
CA PHE A 318 -22.66 -8.19 -2.71
C PHE A 318 -22.61 -7.32 -3.97
N GLY A 319 -23.02 -7.84 -5.12
CA GLY A 319 -23.07 -7.13 -6.41
C GLY A 319 -24.41 -6.45 -6.73
N SER A 320 -25.39 -6.47 -5.82
CA SER A 320 -26.69 -5.84 -6.00
C SER A 320 -26.62 -4.32 -5.80
N ALA A 321 -27.54 -3.57 -6.44
CA ALA A 321 -27.74 -2.14 -6.21
C ALA A 321 -28.65 -1.82 -5.01
N ASP A 322 -29.29 -2.83 -4.40
CA ASP A 322 -30.19 -2.65 -3.26
C ASP A 322 -29.40 -2.52 -1.95
N ARG A 323 -29.04 -1.28 -1.61
CA ARG A 323 -28.30 -0.93 -0.40
C ARG A 323 -28.96 -1.44 0.89
N GLN A 324 -30.30 -1.39 0.97
CA GLN A 324 -31.01 -1.81 2.17
C GLN A 324 -30.91 -3.32 2.39
N CYS A 325 -31.09 -4.08 1.32
CA CYS A 325 -30.94 -5.54 1.34
C CYS A 325 -29.49 -5.95 1.69
N LEU A 326 -28.51 -5.26 1.14
CA LEU A 326 -27.08 -5.50 1.43
C LEU A 326 -26.71 -5.16 2.88
N TYR A 327 -27.27 -4.09 3.44
CA TYR A 327 -27.12 -3.76 4.87
C TYR A 327 -27.63 -4.90 5.77
N TRP A 328 -28.86 -5.40 5.51
CA TRP A 328 -29.40 -6.51 6.29
C TRP A 328 -28.60 -7.79 6.13
N LYS A 329 -28.09 -8.05 4.94
CA LYS A 329 -27.24 -9.21 4.68
C LYS A 329 -25.91 -9.12 5.46
N ALA A 330 -25.29 -7.94 5.52
CA ALA A 330 -24.09 -7.71 6.32
C ALA A 330 -24.38 -7.82 7.84
N LYS A 331 -25.50 -7.31 8.31
CA LYS A 331 -25.97 -7.49 9.70
C LYS A 331 -26.17 -8.97 10.03
N GLN A 332 -26.85 -9.72 9.16
CA GLN A 332 -27.04 -11.16 9.33
C GLN A 332 -25.70 -11.93 9.38
N ALA A 333 -24.74 -11.52 8.55
CA ALA A 333 -23.40 -12.10 8.58
C ALA A 333 -22.73 -11.87 9.96
N LEU A 334 -22.76 -10.64 10.47
CA LEU A 334 -22.23 -10.31 11.80
C LEU A 334 -22.96 -11.06 12.93
N ASP A 335 -24.28 -11.16 12.89
CA ASP A 335 -25.05 -11.92 13.87
C ASP A 335 -24.65 -13.39 13.90
N ARG A 336 -24.39 -13.99 12.73
CA ARG A 336 -23.90 -15.38 12.63
C ARG A 336 -22.48 -15.51 13.17
N MET A 337 -21.61 -14.54 12.92
CA MET A 337 -20.25 -14.53 13.48
C MET A 337 -20.26 -14.37 15.00
N ASN A 338 -21.11 -13.51 15.55
CA ASN A 338 -21.31 -13.37 17.00
C ASN A 338 -21.81 -14.67 17.64
N ARG A 339 -22.76 -15.38 16.98
CA ARG A 339 -23.23 -16.70 17.43
C ARG A 339 -22.13 -17.76 17.34
N HIS A 340 -21.31 -17.73 16.29
CA HIS A 340 -20.15 -18.60 16.17
C HIS A 340 -19.18 -18.37 17.33
N GLU A 341 -18.84 -17.13 17.64
CA GLU A 341 -18.00 -16.74 18.77
C GLU A 341 -18.59 -17.20 20.10
N SER A 342 -19.91 -17.04 20.29
CA SER A 342 -20.60 -17.50 21.52
C SER A 342 -20.52 -19.01 21.72
N ILE A 343 -20.51 -19.81 20.64
CA ILE A 343 -20.48 -21.30 20.71
C ILE A 343 -19.03 -21.80 20.83
N THR A 344 -18.10 -21.21 20.08
CA THR A 344 -16.74 -21.73 19.94
C THR A 344 -15.72 -20.99 20.82
N GLY A 345 -16.01 -19.74 21.18
CA GLY A 345 -15.05 -18.83 21.81
C GLY A 345 -13.98 -18.30 20.86
N ILE A 346 -14.07 -18.57 19.57
CA ILE A 346 -13.18 -18.00 18.54
C ILE A 346 -13.66 -16.60 18.23
N ARG A 347 -12.86 -15.58 18.55
CA ARG A 347 -13.15 -14.18 18.17
C ARG A 347 -12.98 -13.99 16.66
N HIS A 348 -13.75 -13.06 16.11
CA HIS A 348 -13.68 -12.73 14.68
C HIS A 348 -13.27 -11.27 14.45
N ASP A 349 -12.53 -11.06 13.38
CA ASP A 349 -12.19 -9.74 12.88
C ASP A 349 -13.40 -9.14 12.14
N ARG A 350 -13.82 -7.92 12.50
CA ARG A 350 -14.94 -7.22 11.86
C ARG A 350 -14.54 -6.61 10.51
N VAL A 351 -14.00 -7.45 9.66
CA VAL A 351 -13.52 -7.10 8.31
C VAL A 351 -14.27 -7.96 7.30
N MET A 352 -14.89 -7.31 6.30
CA MET A 352 -15.56 -8.00 5.21
C MET A 352 -14.56 -8.39 4.13
N VAL A 353 -14.54 -9.66 3.79
CA VAL A 353 -13.86 -10.19 2.60
C VAL A 353 -14.96 -10.55 1.60
N PHE A 354 -14.95 -9.90 0.41
CA PHE A 354 -16.01 -10.13 -0.55
C PHE A 354 -15.90 -11.49 -1.24
N PRO A 355 -16.98 -12.29 -1.27
CA PRO A 355 -17.03 -13.52 -2.05
C PRO A 355 -16.78 -13.25 -3.54
N GLN A 356 -15.92 -14.05 -4.16
CA GLN A 356 -15.60 -13.95 -5.59
C GLN A 356 -15.00 -12.59 -6.02
N GLY A 357 -14.54 -11.77 -5.10
CA GLY A 357 -14.07 -10.40 -5.37
C GLY A 357 -15.17 -9.41 -5.79
N VAL A 358 -16.46 -9.81 -5.75
CA VAL A 358 -17.59 -9.05 -6.33
C VAL A 358 -18.24 -8.14 -5.29
N PHE A 359 -18.29 -6.84 -5.60
CA PHE A 359 -19.00 -5.84 -4.80
C PHE A 359 -19.59 -4.73 -5.68
N SER A 360 -20.64 -4.07 -5.20
CA SER A 360 -21.23 -2.84 -5.76
C SER A 360 -20.92 -1.64 -4.87
N GLU A 361 -21.05 -0.41 -5.38
CA GLU A 361 -20.97 0.81 -4.57
C GLU A 361 -22.00 0.82 -3.45
N ALA A 362 -23.21 0.29 -3.74
CA ALA A 362 -24.27 0.13 -2.75
C ALA A 362 -23.84 -0.81 -1.61
N ALA A 363 -23.07 -1.86 -1.89
CA ALA A 363 -22.55 -2.75 -0.88
C ALA A 363 -21.57 -2.01 0.07
N ILE A 364 -20.61 -1.30 -0.46
CA ILE A 364 -19.65 -0.53 0.35
C ILE A 364 -20.39 0.51 1.20
N SER A 365 -21.34 1.22 0.59
CA SER A 365 -22.18 2.17 1.31
C SER A 365 -22.99 1.50 2.44
N ALA A 366 -23.49 0.28 2.24
CA ALA A 366 -24.21 -0.47 3.26
C ALA A 366 -23.32 -0.90 4.43
N LEU A 367 -22.07 -1.39 4.13
CA LEU A 367 -21.14 -1.83 5.17
C LEU A 367 -20.76 -0.70 6.14
N LYS A 368 -20.66 0.54 5.65
CA LYS A 368 -20.34 1.73 6.47
C LYS A 368 -21.26 1.88 7.69
N TYR A 369 -22.51 1.46 7.59
CA TYR A 369 -23.53 1.61 8.64
C TYR A 369 -23.67 0.38 9.53
N THR A 370 -22.79 -0.60 9.38
CA THR A 370 -22.70 -1.78 10.24
C THR A 370 -21.53 -1.63 11.24
N ASP A 371 -21.30 -2.67 12.04
CA ASP A 371 -20.13 -2.74 12.93
C ASP A 371 -18.85 -3.21 12.22
N LEU A 372 -18.86 -3.38 10.89
CA LEU A 372 -17.65 -3.67 10.12
C LEU A 372 -16.72 -2.45 10.10
N ILE A 373 -15.43 -2.70 10.20
CA ILE A 373 -14.44 -1.63 10.27
C ILE A 373 -13.77 -1.35 8.93
N ALA A 374 -13.77 -2.31 8.02
CA ALA A 374 -13.22 -2.23 6.68
C ALA A 374 -13.71 -3.38 5.80
N ALA A 375 -13.44 -3.28 4.51
CA ALA A 375 -13.45 -4.38 3.56
C ALA A 375 -12.04 -4.72 3.07
N VAL A 376 -11.85 -5.95 2.61
CA VAL A 376 -10.62 -6.44 1.96
C VAL A 376 -11.02 -7.12 0.65
N ASN A 377 -10.38 -6.76 -0.45
CA ASN A 377 -10.68 -7.34 -1.75
C ASN A 377 -9.45 -7.42 -2.67
N SER A 378 -9.48 -8.30 -3.66
CA SER A 378 -8.49 -8.34 -4.74
C SER A 378 -8.81 -7.32 -5.83
N ASP A 379 -10.10 -7.10 -6.10
CA ASP A 379 -10.59 -6.21 -7.13
C ASP A 379 -11.02 -4.87 -6.53
N VAL A 380 -10.60 -3.77 -7.16
CA VAL A 380 -10.91 -2.42 -6.65
C VAL A 380 -12.02 -1.72 -7.44
N ILE A 381 -12.39 -2.24 -8.60
CA ILE A 381 -13.45 -1.70 -9.45
C ILE A 381 -14.75 -2.43 -9.15
N SER A 382 -15.81 -1.68 -8.84
CA SER A 382 -17.14 -2.24 -8.55
C SER A 382 -17.77 -2.88 -9.81
N VAL A 383 -18.73 -3.78 -9.60
CA VAL A 383 -19.45 -4.45 -10.70
C VAL A 383 -20.68 -3.65 -11.17
N ASP A 384 -20.80 -2.39 -10.76
CA ASP A 384 -21.87 -1.52 -11.23
C ASP A 384 -21.80 -1.32 -12.74
N PRO A 385 -22.93 -1.08 -13.45
CA PRO A 385 -22.94 -0.90 -14.91
C PRO A 385 -22.06 0.26 -15.39
N HIS A 386 -21.87 1.28 -14.57
CA HIS A 386 -21.01 2.44 -14.80
C HIS A 386 -20.13 2.68 -13.58
N PRO A 387 -19.07 1.87 -13.38
CA PRO A 387 -18.24 2.00 -12.21
C PRO A 387 -17.50 3.34 -12.23
N ARG A 388 -17.25 3.90 -11.07
CA ARG A 388 -16.42 5.10 -10.96
C ARG A 388 -15.01 4.81 -11.43
N ALA A 389 -14.47 5.73 -12.24
CA ALA A 389 -13.08 5.64 -12.65
C ALA A 389 -12.16 5.65 -11.42
N MET A 390 -11.25 4.67 -11.35
CA MET A 390 -10.20 4.56 -10.36
C MET A 390 -8.94 5.21 -10.90
N THR A 391 -8.24 5.98 -10.07
CA THR A 391 -6.94 6.53 -10.43
C THR A 391 -5.81 5.74 -9.78
N ILE A 392 -4.59 5.92 -10.27
CA ILE A 392 -3.40 5.32 -9.65
C ILE A 392 -3.25 5.81 -8.20
N SER A 393 -3.55 7.09 -7.91
CA SER A 393 -3.50 7.60 -6.53
C SER A 393 -4.49 6.92 -5.59
N ASP A 394 -5.68 6.53 -6.07
CA ASP A 394 -6.67 5.82 -5.24
C ASP A 394 -6.15 4.45 -4.76
N VAL A 395 -5.37 3.75 -5.59
CA VAL A 395 -4.83 2.42 -5.27
C VAL A 395 -3.45 2.44 -4.62
N TRP A 396 -2.71 3.55 -4.76
CA TRP A 396 -1.47 3.78 -4.01
C TRP A 396 -1.73 4.10 -2.55
N ASP A 397 -2.90 4.63 -2.24
CA ASP A 397 -3.30 4.92 -0.88
C ASP A 397 -3.37 3.64 -0.02
N ILE A 398 -3.27 3.77 1.30
CA ILE A 398 -3.31 2.64 2.25
C ILE A 398 -4.54 1.76 2.03
N ALA A 399 -5.69 2.40 1.80
CA ALA A 399 -6.93 1.74 1.41
C ALA A 399 -7.69 2.62 0.42
N VAL A 400 -8.43 2.00 -0.50
CA VAL A 400 -9.30 2.69 -1.44
C VAL A 400 -10.48 3.30 -0.68
N MET A 401 -10.58 4.64 -0.69
CA MET A 401 -11.63 5.41 -0.02
C MET A 401 -12.69 5.96 -0.98
N ARG A 402 -12.63 5.58 -2.25
CA ARG A 402 -13.46 6.11 -3.34
C ARG A 402 -14.95 5.89 -3.18
N TYR A 403 -15.34 4.80 -2.50
CA TYR A 403 -16.72 4.39 -2.33
C TYR A 403 -17.23 4.75 -0.93
N SER A 404 -18.07 5.80 -0.83
CA SER A 404 -18.71 6.25 0.42
C SER A 404 -17.75 6.50 1.61
N ASN A 405 -16.45 6.70 1.35
CA ASN A 405 -15.41 6.81 2.38
C ASN A 405 -15.34 5.61 3.34
N PHE A 406 -15.75 4.42 2.90
CA PHE A 406 -15.51 3.18 3.61
C PHE A 406 -14.33 2.44 2.99
N PRO A 407 -13.31 2.03 3.77
CA PRO A 407 -12.03 1.57 3.24
C PRO A 407 -12.12 0.17 2.63
N ILE A 408 -11.48 0.01 1.46
CA ILE A 408 -11.19 -1.29 0.86
C ILE A 408 -9.67 -1.47 0.85
N PHE A 409 -9.16 -2.39 1.65
CA PHE A 409 -7.75 -2.79 1.60
C PHE A 409 -7.54 -3.78 0.47
N THR A 410 -6.47 -3.59 -0.28
CA THR A 410 -6.13 -4.48 -1.41
C THR A 410 -5.33 -5.68 -0.94
N ARG A 411 -5.61 -6.83 -1.53
CA ARG A 411 -4.84 -8.07 -1.35
C ARG A 411 -4.44 -8.64 -2.70
N ARG A 412 -3.34 -9.39 -2.75
CA ARG A 412 -2.76 -9.94 -3.98
C ARG A 412 -2.57 -11.44 -3.89
N TYR A 413 -2.59 -12.08 -5.04
CA TYR A 413 -2.18 -13.47 -5.16
C TYR A 413 -0.64 -13.60 -5.18
N PRO A 414 -0.05 -14.71 -4.66
CA PRO A 414 1.40 -14.91 -4.69
C PRO A 414 2.03 -14.86 -6.09
N TRP A 415 1.28 -15.21 -7.13
CA TRP A 415 1.75 -15.14 -8.52
C TRP A 415 1.79 -13.73 -9.13
N GLU A 416 1.34 -12.70 -8.40
CA GLU A 416 1.55 -11.30 -8.78
C GLU A 416 2.97 -10.82 -8.48
N GLU A 417 3.82 -11.71 -8.02
CA GLU A 417 5.25 -11.57 -7.77
C GLU A 417 5.63 -10.64 -6.61
N ILE A 418 6.80 -10.91 -6.06
CA ILE A 418 7.30 -10.32 -4.81
C ILE A 418 7.46 -8.80 -4.87
N GLU A 419 7.81 -8.24 -6.02
CA GLU A 419 8.04 -6.80 -6.21
C GLU A 419 6.78 -5.96 -6.01
N ASN A 420 5.60 -6.49 -6.34
CA ASN A 420 4.34 -5.80 -6.07
C ASN A 420 4.06 -5.70 -4.57
N PHE A 421 4.37 -6.76 -3.81
CA PHE A 421 4.25 -6.76 -2.35
C PHE A 421 5.28 -5.85 -1.69
N ALA A 422 6.51 -5.83 -2.20
CA ALA A 422 7.57 -4.94 -1.73
C ALA A 422 7.20 -3.48 -2.00
N PHE A 423 6.62 -3.17 -3.17
CA PHE A 423 6.17 -1.83 -3.49
C PHE A 423 4.96 -1.39 -2.65
N ASP A 424 3.98 -2.27 -2.42
CA ASP A 424 2.88 -1.99 -1.50
C ASP A 424 3.42 -1.65 -0.08
N ALA A 425 4.40 -2.40 0.41
CA ALA A 425 5.06 -2.12 1.69
C ALA A 425 5.85 -0.80 1.66
N LEU A 426 6.50 -0.44 0.53
CA LEU A 426 7.17 0.85 0.35
C LEU A 426 6.18 2.02 0.42
N LEU A 427 4.99 1.88 -0.14
CA LEU A 427 3.90 2.85 -0.03
C LEU A 427 3.33 2.93 1.40
N GLY A 428 3.63 1.95 2.26
CA GLY A 428 3.09 1.82 3.60
C GLY A 428 1.79 1.01 3.67
N LYS A 429 1.39 0.35 2.59
CA LYS A 429 0.22 -0.53 2.55
C LYS A 429 0.52 -1.84 3.28
N PRO A 430 -0.47 -2.47 3.92
CA PRO A 430 -0.28 -3.80 4.47
C PRO A 430 -0.09 -4.84 3.35
N VAL A 431 0.78 -5.80 3.59
CA VAL A 431 1.05 -6.95 2.70
C VAL A 431 -0.01 -8.02 2.96
N LEU A 432 -1.10 -7.98 2.18
CA LEU A 432 -2.20 -8.93 2.30
C LEU A 432 -2.13 -9.94 1.15
N ILE A 433 -1.98 -11.21 1.50
CA ILE A 433 -1.80 -12.31 0.55
C ILE A 433 -3.10 -13.10 0.46
N LEU A 434 -3.62 -13.33 -0.75
CA LEU A 434 -4.79 -14.15 -1.00
C LEU A 434 -4.40 -15.51 -1.55
N ILE A 435 -4.91 -16.57 -0.92
CA ILE A 435 -4.90 -17.92 -1.51
C ILE A 435 -6.24 -18.63 -1.29
N HIS A 436 -6.43 -19.71 -2.05
CA HIS A 436 -7.47 -20.71 -1.80
C HIS A 436 -6.82 -22.04 -1.41
N HIS A 437 -7.63 -22.99 -0.97
CA HIS A 437 -7.13 -24.28 -0.46
C HIS A 437 -6.26 -25.06 -1.46
N ASP A 438 -6.44 -24.88 -2.75
CA ASP A 438 -5.71 -25.56 -3.83
C ASP A 438 -4.24 -25.10 -3.92
N TYR A 439 -3.93 -23.91 -3.44
CA TYR A 439 -2.54 -23.43 -3.33
C TYR A 439 -1.69 -24.27 -2.37
N CYS A 440 -2.34 -25.00 -1.45
CA CYS A 440 -1.68 -25.95 -0.53
C CYS A 440 -1.58 -27.39 -1.06
N SER A 441 -1.84 -27.62 -2.37
CA SER A 441 -1.86 -28.96 -2.98
C SER A 441 -0.52 -29.72 -2.93
N ASP A 442 0.58 -29.01 -2.74
CA ASP A 442 1.96 -29.51 -2.61
C ASP A 442 2.45 -29.51 -1.15
N HIS A 443 1.58 -29.76 -0.21
CA HIS A 443 1.88 -29.63 1.23
C HIS A 443 2.35 -28.23 1.62
N CYS A 444 1.76 -27.21 1.00
CA CYS A 444 2.09 -25.80 1.19
C CYS A 444 3.54 -25.41 0.84
N ALA A 445 4.28 -26.21 0.05
CA ALA A 445 5.67 -25.91 -0.28
C ALA A 445 5.84 -24.56 -1.00
N ARG A 446 4.99 -24.27 -2.00
CA ARG A 446 4.99 -22.99 -2.71
C ARG A 446 4.60 -21.81 -1.80
N LEU A 447 3.69 -22.04 -0.85
CA LEU A 447 3.31 -21.03 0.13
C LEU A 447 4.50 -20.69 1.04
N VAL A 448 5.20 -21.71 1.53
CA VAL A 448 6.37 -21.54 2.40
C VAL A 448 7.48 -20.78 1.66
N ASP A 449 7.81 -21.19 0.43
CA ASP A 449 8.81 -20.49 -0.40
C ASP A 449 8.44 -19.00 -0.56
N PHE A 450 7.18 -18.70 -0.88
CA PHE A 450 6.72 -17.34 -1.05
C PHE A 450 6.79 -16.53 0.26
N VAL A 451 6.37 -17.11 1.38
CA VAL A 451 6.45 -16.46 2.70
C VAL A 451 7.91 -16.22 3.11
N ASP A 452 8.80 -17.17 2.87
CA ASP A 452 10.22 -17.02 3.18
C ASP A 452 10.87 -15.91 2.33
N ARG A 453 10.48 -15.78 1.06
CA ARG A 453 10.89 -14.65 0.20
C ARG A 453 10.36 -13.31 0.72
N LEU A 454 9.11 -13.24 1.20
CA LEU A 454 8.56 -12.03 1.84
C LEU A 454 9.31 -11.68 3.12
N ASN A 455 9.59 -12.67 3.96
CA ASN A 455 10.34 -12.47 5.21
C ASN A 455 11.82 -12.10 4.98
N ALA A 456 12.35 -12.40 3.80
CA ALA A 456 13.71 -12.01 3.38
C ALA A 456 13.81 -10.56 2.87
N LEU A 457 12.69 -9.87 2.62
CA LEU A 457 12.69 -8.46 2.28
C LEU A 457 13.38 -7.63 3.37
N LYS A 458 14.08 -6.58 2.99
CA LYS A 458 14.88 -5.73 3.90
C LYS A 458 14.01 -4.81 4.78
N CYS A 459 12.80 -5.24 5.12
CA CYS A 459 11.95 -4.62 6.12
C CYS A 459 11.50 -5.67 7.14
N ARG A 460 11.25 -5.22 8.37
CA ARG A 460 10.66 -6.10 9.38
C ARG A 460 9.16 -6.17 9.17
N LEU A 461 8.69 -7.20 8.45
CA LEU A 461 7.28 -7.51 8.38
C LEU A 461 6.78 -8.01 9.74
N THR A 462 5.68 -7.44 10.22
CA THR A 462 5.01 -7.90 11.43
C THR A 462 3.73 -8.62 11.03
N TRP A 463 3.69 -9.93 11.25
CA TRP A 463 2.54 -10.76 10.94
C TRP A 463 1.49 -10.66 12.05
N ARG A 464 0.24 -10.37 11.68
CA ARG A 464 -0.87 -10.11 12.61
C ARG A 464 -2.19 -10.62 12.08
N SER A 465 -3.23 -10.62 12.95
CA SER A 465 -4.61 -10.80 12.51
C SER A 465 -5.04 -9.68 11.56
N LEU A 466 -5.96 -9.98 10.66
CA LEU A 466 -6.45 -9.02 9.68
C LEU A 466 -7.09 -7.78 10.35
N GLY A 467 -7.84 -7.97 11.42
CA GLY A 467 -8.46 -6.87 12.16
C GLY A 467 -7.45 -5.97 12.88
N ASP A 468 -6.36 -6.53 13.44
CA ASP A 468 -5.30 -5.71 14.04
C ASP A 468 -4.53 -4.92 12.98
N ILE A 469 -4.27 -5.53 11.82
CA ILE A 469 -3.67 -4.84 10.67
C ILE A 469 -4.51 -3.63 10.26
N VAL A 470 -5.80 -3.83 10.03
CA VAL A 470 -6.72 -2.78 9.59
C VAL A 470 -6.73 -1.60 10.57
N ARG A 471 -6.74 -1.86 11.89
CA ARG A 471 -6.69 -0.81 12.91
C ARG A 471 -5.38 -0.05 12.96
N ARG A 472 -4.27 -0.66 12.57
CA ARG A 472 -2.92 -0.07 12.56
C ARG A 472 -2.56 0.59 11.23
N SER A 473 -3.33 0.32 10.18
CA SER A 473 -3.08 0.84 8.83
C SER A 473 -3.56 2.29 8.74
N CYS A 474 -2.65 3.20 9.03
CA CYS A 474 -2.79 4.64 8.88
C CYS A 474 -1.49 5.23 8.33
N ARG A 475 -1.56 6.40 7.73
CA ARG A 475 -0.38 7.21 7.43
C ARG A 475 -0.14 8.20 8.55
N GLN A 476 1.11 8.47 8.84
CA GLN A 476 1.52 9.47 9.83
C GLN A 476 2.72 10.26 9.34
N ARG A 477 2.84 11.50 9.81
CA ARG A 477 4.01 12.35 9.62
C ARG A 477 4.24 13.25 10.82
N GLU A 478 5.46 13.62 11.08
CA GLU A 478 5.80 14.58 12.11
C GLU A 478 5.64 16.01 11.56
N LEU A 479 4.81 16.83 12.21
CA LEU A 479 4.64 18.25 11.87
C LEU A 479 5.62 19.13 12.62
N SER A 480 5.88 18.78 13.88
CA SER A 480 6.84 19.42 14.76
C SER A 480 7.23 18.42 15.85
N PRO A 481 8.33 18.64 16.58
CA PRO A 481 8.73 17.75 17.67
C PRO A 481 7.57 17.48 18.65
N GLY A 482 7.19 16.20 18.79
CA GLY A 482 6.10 15.77 19.65
C GLY A 482 4.69 15.91 19.07
N THR A 483 4.51 16.41 17.85
CA THR A 483 3.21 16.51 17.17
C THR A 483 3.19 15.68 15.90
N VAL A 484 2.29 14.70 15.84
CA VAL A 484 2.14 13.75 14.73
C VAL A 484 0.78 13.94 14.07
N GLU A 485 0.76 14.20 12.77
CA GLU A 485 -0.46 14.14 11.97
C GLU A 485 -0.70 12.71 11.52
N VAL A 486 -1.95 12.23 11.63
CA VAL A 486 -2.37 10.88 11.26
C VAL A 486 -3.53 10.95 10.28
N GLU A 487 -3.43 10.25 9.16
CA GLU A 487 -4.55 9.99 8.26
C GLU A 487 -5.11 8.60 8.53
N MET A 488 -6.33 8.56 9.04
CA MET A 488 -7.06 7.35 9.39
C MET A 488 -7.94 6.89 8.21
N TYR A 489 -8.00 5.58 7.95
CA TYR A 489 -8.82 4.97 6.89
C TYR A 489 -10.00 4.17 7.42
N ALA A 490 -9.74 3.16 8.24
CA ALA A 490 -10.78 2.33 8.84
C ALA A 490 -11.70 3.13 9.78
N THR A 491 -12.81 2.54 10.20
CA THR A 491 -13.68 3.14 11.22
C THR A 491 -13.13 2.96 12.64
N GLU A 492 -12.06 2.18 12.78
CA GLU A 492 -11.27 2.06 14.00
C GLU A 492 -9.79 2.28 13.70
N VAL A 493 -9.08 3.01 14.55
CA VAL A 493 -7.64 3.19 14.47
C VAL A 493 -6.99 2.93 15.83
N ARG A 494 -5.86 2.23 15.81
CA ARG A 494 -5.00 2.07 16.97
C ARG A 494 -3.80 3.01 16.85
N LEU A 495 -3.81 4.05 17.65
CA LEU A 495 -2.71 5.00 17.79
C LEU A 495 -1.72 4.49 18.82
N GLU A 496 -0.43 4.61 18.54
CA GLU A 496 0.63 4.14 19.43
C GLU A 496 1.77 5.16 19.50
N ASN A 497 2.06 5.63 20.69
CA ASN A 497 3.25 6.43 20.96
C ASN A 497 4.41 5.51 21.34
N ARG A 498 5.37 5.32 20.44
CA ARG A 498 6.55 4.46 20.66
C ARG A 498 7.73 5.20 21.29
N SER A 499 7.60 6.51 21.53
CA SER A 499 8.65 7.32 22.14
C SER A 499 8.57 7.31 23.67
N GLU A 500 9.64 7.79 24.30
CA GLU A 500 9.71 8.00 25.75
C GLU A 500 9.03 9.29 26.20
N GLN A 501 8.69 10.18 25.27
CA GLN A 501 8.04 11.44 25.56
C GLN A 501 6.57 11.41 25.15
N PRO A 502 5.66 12.13 25.83
CA PRO A 502 4.28 12.28 25.36
C PRO A 502 4.24 12.87 23.95
N LYS A 503 3.26 12.43 23.14
CA LYS A 503 3.02 12.95 21.79
C LYS A 503 1.56 13.34 21.62
N ARG A 504 1.34 14.43 20.88
CA ARG A 504 0.02 14.88 20.41
C ARG A 504 -0.24 14.32 19.02
N PHE A 505 -1.36 13.67 18.84
CA PHE A 505 -1.82 13.10 17.58
C PHE A 505 -2.97 13.93 17.04
N LEU A 506 -2.78 14.51 15.85
CA LEU A 506 -3.80 15.24 15.09
C LEU A 506 -4.34 14.27 14.04
N VAL A 507 -5.52 13.71 14.28
CA VAL A 507 -6.08 12.67 13.42
C VAL A 507 -7.09 13.27 12.49
N LYS A 508 -6.95 12.96 11.18
CA LYS A 508 -7.91 13.30 10.15
C LYS A 508 -8.40 12.04 9.41
N ARG A 509 -9.63 12.06 8.94
CA ARG A 509 -10.22 11.02 8.11
C ARG A 509 -11.14 11.63 7.06
N ARG A 510 -11.04 11.17 5.82
CA ARG A 510 -11.98 11.57 4.76
C ARG A 510 -13.40 11.13 5.11
N GLU A 511 -14.34 12.07 5.10
CA GLU A 511 -15.76 11.79 5.34
C GLU A 511 -16.64 12.85 4.72
N CYS A 512 -17.44 12.45 3.72
CA CYS A 512 -18.35 13.35 3.01
C CYS A 512 -19.71 13.51 3.70
N GLU A 513 -20.06 12.61 4.63
CA GLU A 513 -21.34 12.59 5.35
C GLU A 513 -21.12 12.67 6.87
N PRO A 514 -20.55 13.75 7.41
CA PRO A 514 -20.25 13.85 8.85
C PRO A 514 -21.51 13.78 9.72
N SER A 515 -22.69 14.15 9.20
CA SER A 515 -23.97 14.02 9.89
C SER A 515 -24.40 12.56 10.13
N ALA A 516 -23.83 11.60 9.41
CA ALA A 516 -24.07 10.18 9.63
C ALA A 516 -23.30 9.62 10.84
N ILE A 517 -22.32 10.36 11.36
CA ILE A 517 -21.53 9.95 12.53
C ILE A 517 -22.38 10.13 13.79
N ARG A 518 -22.57 9.04 14.53
CA ARG A 518 -23.24 9.03 15.82
C ARG A 518 -22.32 9.52 16.93
N GLU A 519 -21.09 9.01 16.96
CA GLU A 519 -20.09 9.34 17.96
C GLU A 519 -18.69 8.91 17.52
N ILE A 520 -17.66 9.58 18.06
CA ILE A 520 -16.26 9.15 18.01
C ILE A 520 -15.86 8.85 19.46
N CYS A 521 -15.41 7.61 19.72
CA CYS A 521 -15.09 7.16 21.07
C CYS A 521 -13.65 6.68 21.17
N GLY A 522 -12.98 7.04 22.24
CA GLY A 522 -11.73 6.43 22.73
C GLY A 522 -12.00 5.53 23.93
N GLY A 523 -10.92 4.93 24.47
CA GLY A 523 -11.02 4.04 25.65
C GLY A 523 -11.65 4.67 26.91
N PHE A 524 -11.80 6.00 26.97
CA PHE A 524 -12.32 6.76 28.13
C PHE A 524 -13.63 7.52 27.82
N GLY A 525 -14.26 7.30 26.69
CA GLY A 525 -15.53 7.94 26.33
C GLY A 525 -15.47 8.72 25.01
N PRO A 526 -16.48 9.61 24.79
CA PRO A 526 -16.57 10.40 23.58
C PRO A 526 -15.39 11.36 23.41
N ILE A 527 -14.95 11.53 22.16
CA ILE A 527 -13.90 12.46 21.76
C ILE A 527 -14.55 13.63 21.02
N ALA A 528 -14.16 14.86 21.35
CA ALA A 528 -14.58 16.03 20.59
C ALA A 528 -13.95 16.02 19.19
N TRP A 529 -14.74 16.33 18.18
CA TRP A 529 -14.34 16.35 16.80
C TRP A 529 -15.02 17.47 16.00
N ASN A 530 -14.45 17.83 14.88
CA ASN A 530 -15.05 18.77 13.93
C ASN A 530 -14.95 18.23 12.49
N SER A 531 -15.66 18.88 11.56
CA SER A 531 -15.59 18.55 10.14
C SER A 531 -15.16 19.77 9.35
N VAL A 532 -14.09 19.63 8.57
CA VAL A 532 -13.53 20.70 7.72
C VAL A 532 -13.09 20.09 6.39
N ASN A 533 -13.50 20.69 5.28
CA ASN A 533 -13.08 20.32 3.93
C ASN A 533 -13.22 18.82 3.59
N GLY A 534 -14.35 18.19 3.99
CA GLY A 534 -14.58 16.77 3.72
C GLY A 534 -13.77 15.80 4.58
N HIS A 535 -13.18 16.30 5.65
CA HIS A 535 -12.49 15.50 6.67
C HIS A 535 -13.12 15.73 8.03
N ILE A 536 -13.20 14.67 8.82
CA ILE A 536 -13.37 14.77 10.27
C ILE A 536 -12.00 14.86 10.91
N ASN A 537 -11.90 15.68 11.94
CA ASN A 537 -10.64 15.92 12.66
C ASN A 537 -10.89 15.81 14.16
N PHE A 538 -9.97 15.15 14.86
CA PHE A 538 -9.94 15.08 16.31
C PHE A 538 -8.49 14.99 16.81
N GLU A 539 -8.30 15.25 18.08
CA GLU A 539 -6.99 15.26 18.71
C GLU A 539 -6.93 14.29 19.87
N MET A 540 -5.73 13.76 20.11
CA MET A 540 -5.47 12.87 21.24
C MET A 540 -4.03 13.01 21.72
N GLU A 541 -3.84 13.05 23.02
CA GLU A 541 -2.53 12.93 23.65
C GLU A 541 -2.31 11.51 24.13
N LEU A 542 -1.12 10.98 23.84
CA LEU A 542 -0.65 9.69 24.34
C LEU A 542 0.63 9.89 25.15
N GLY A 543 0.63 9.34 26.35
CA GLY A 543 1.81 9.27 27.20
C GLY A 543 2.93 8.44 26.58
N SER A 544 4.08 8.39 27.25
CA SER A 544 5.19 7.52 26.86
C SER A 544 4.73 6.06 26.74
N ARG A 545 5.06 5.40 25.61
CA ARG A 545 4.74 3.98 25.34
C ARG A 545 3.25 3.63 25.43
N GLU A 546 2.37 4.60 25.40
CA GLU A 546 0.93 4.41 25.46
C GLU A 546 0.34 4.08 24.09
N SER A 547 -0.73 3.24 24.06
CA SER A 547 -1.54 3.01 22.88
C SER A 547 -3.02 3.09 23.18
N LYS A 548 -3.81 3.67 22.27
CA LYS A 548 -5.27 3.78 22.38
C LYS A 548 -5.94 3.41 21.06
N THR A 549 -7.13 2.82 21.17
CA THR A 549 -7.99 2.57 20.02
C THR A 549 -9.11 3.60 20.01
N VAL A 550 -9.31 4.22 18.86
CA VAL A 550 -10.41 5.17 18.59
C VAL A 550 -11.35 4.53 17.58
N SER A 551 -12.65 4.62 17.83
CA SER A 551 -13.72 4.08 16.98
C SER A 551 -14.66 5.19 16.55
N ILE A 552 -15.00 5.22 15.26
CA ILE A 552 -16.04 6.07 14.68
C ILE A 552 -17.27 5.20 14.47
N ARG A 553 -18.41 5.59 15.08
CA ARG A 553 -19.68 4.88 14.96
C ARG A 553 -20.67 5.69 14.16
N PHE A 554 -21.33 5.05 13.22
CA PHE A 554 -22.36 5.65 12.38
C PHE A 554 -23.76 5.31 12.89
N HIS A 555 -24.75 6.15 12.55
CA HIS A 555 -26.14 5.81 12.75
C HIS A 555 -26.51 4.62 11.85
N GLY A 556 -27.20 3.61 12.37
CA GLY A 556 -27.69 2.49 11.55
C GLY A 556 -28.70 2.96 10.50
N LEU A 557 -28.85 2.21 9.41
CA LEU A 557 -29.94 2.44 8.46
C LEU A 557 -31.27 2.04 9.08
N ALA A 558 -32.35 2.73 8.66
CA ALA A 558 -33.71 2.45 9.17
C ALA A 558 -34.12 0.98 8.95
N GLU A 559 -34.88 0.44 9.89
CA GLU A 559 -35.32 -0.98 9.89
C GLU A 559 -36.48 -1.26 8.94
N ASN A 560 -36.33 -0.97 7.66
CA ASN A 560 -37.28 -1.44 6.64
C ASN A 560 -36.84 -2.83 6.19
N GLY A 561 -37.54 -3.87 6.61
CA GLY A 561 -37.16 -5.26 6.39
C GLY A 561 -36.93 -5.61 4.91
N CYS A 562 -35.91 -6.39 4.64
CA CYS A 562 -35.69 -7.00 3.34
C CYS A 562 -36.48 -8.33 3.26
N ASN A 563 -37.33 -8.48 2.27
CA ASN A 563 -38.10 -9.71 2.01
C ASN A 563 -37.28 -10.88 1.48
N GLY A 564 -35.94 -10.91 1.73
CA GLY A 564 -34.98 -11.72 1.00
C GLY A 564 -34.87 -13.20 1.38
N ASP A 565 -35.27 -13.64 2.57
CA ASP A 565 -34.99 -15.02 3.04
C ASP A 565 -36.25 -15.94 2.94
N ASN A 566 -36.71 -16.18 1.70
CA ASN A 566 -37.69 -17.22 1.49
C ASN A 566 -37.07 -18.64 1.60
N LEU A 567 -37.88 -19.65 1.90
CA LEU A 567 -37.42 -21.04 2.07
C LEU A 567 -36.64 -21.56 0.86
N SER A 568 -37.01 -21.13 -0.35
CA SER A 568 -36.34 -21.51 -1.60
C SER A 568 -34.92 -20.97 -1.64
N TYR A 569 -34.70 -19.72 -1.24
CA TYR A 569 -33.34 -19.14 -1.17
C TYR A 569 -32.48 -19.89 -0.14
N ARG A 570 -33.00 -20.14 1.05
CA ARG A 570 -32.31 -20.88 2.11
C ARG A 570 -31.89 -22.28 1.66
N PHE A 571 -32.77 -22.99 0.97
CA PHE A 571 -32.48 -24.31 0.41
C PHE A 571 -31.40 -24.24 -0.68
N LYS A 572 -31.48 -23.27 -1.60
CA LYS A 572 -30.45 -23.06 -2.63
C LYS A 572 -29.10 -22.73 -2.04
N ALA A 573 -29.05 -21.84 -1.04
CA ALA A 573 -27.81 -21.50 -0.34
C ALA A 573 -27.20 -22.72 0.35
N MET A 574 -28.03 -23.50 1.06
CA MET A 574 -27.61 -24.73 1.72
C MET A 574 -27.02 -25.75 0.70
N LEU A 575 -27.77 -26.03 -0.36
CA LEU A 575 -27.33 -26.98 -1.39
C LEU A 575 -26.01 -26.54 -2.03
N ARG A 576 -25.89 -25.25 -2.36
CA ARG A 576 -24.65 -24.69 -2.90
C ARG A 576 -23.47 -24.89 -1.94
N ARG A 577 -23.64 -24.62 -0.63
CA ARG A 577 -22.55 -24.78 0.37
C ARG A 577 -22.05 -26.23 0.43
N TYR A 578 -22.96 -27.20 0.50
CA TYR A 578 -22.59 -28.60 0.52
C TYR A 578 -21.95 -29.07 -0.80
N LEU A 579 -22.44 -28.61 -1.94
CA LEU A 579 -21.86 -28.94 -3.24
C LEU A 579 -20.47 -28.32 -3.42
N CYS A 580 -20.26 -27.07 -2.98
CA CYS A 580 -18.93 -26.45 -3.01
C CYS A 580 -17.96 -27.22 -2.10
N GLU A 581 -18.34 -27.54 -0.87
CA GLU A 581 -17.50 -28.30 0.03
C GLU A 581 -17.17 -29.71 -0.52
N ALA A 582 -18.16 -30.39 -1.12
CA ALA A 582 -17.91 -31.68 -1.78
C ALA A 582 -16.98 -31.54 -2.99
N ARG A 583 -17.15 -30.50 -3.80
CA ARG A 583 -16.22 -30.17 -4.90
C ARG A 583 -14.80 -30.02 -4.38
N ASP A 584 -14.61 -29.19 -3.36
CA ASP A 584 -13.28 -28.80 -2.85
C ASP A 584 -12.59 -29.98 -2.17
N ASN A 585 -13.32 -30.78 -1.39
CA ASN A 585 -12.76 -31.93 -0.67
C ASN A 585 -12.51 -33.15 -1.56
N TYR A 586 -13.30 -33.36 -2.61
CA TYR A 586 -13.23 -34.60 -3.41
C TYR A 586 -12.85 -34.38 -4.86
N ILE A 587 -13.54 -33.47 -5.58
CA ILE A 587 -13.35 -33.30 -7.04
C ILE A 587 -12.05 -32.55 -7.31
N THR A 588 -11.86 -31.37 -6.70
CA THR A 588 -10.67 -30.55 -6.91
C THR A 588 -9.42 -31.28 -6.41
N THR A 589 -9.49 -31.91 -5.23
CA THR A 589 -8.37 -32.67 -4.67
C THR A 589 -8.01 -33.87 -5.53
N ALA A 590 -8.98 -34.64 -6.05
CA ALA A 590 -8.70 -35.77 -6.94
C ALA A 590 -8.08 -35.32 -8.27
N ARG A 591 -8.63 -34.24 -8.88
CA ARG A 591 -8.12 -33.69 -10.15
C ARG A 591 -6.67 -33.21 -10.02
N LEU A 592 -6.33 -32.45 -8.98
CA LEU A 592 -4.98 -31.92 -8.80
C LEU A 592 -3.97 -33.01 -8.43
N ARG A 593 -4.36 -34.01 -7.65
CA ARG A 593 -3.51 -35.17 -7.37
C ARG A 593 -3.20 -35.97 -8.64
N LEU A 594 -4.18 -36.19 -9.52
CA LEU A 594 -3.98 -36.84 -10.80
C LEU A 594 -3.05 -36.01 -11.71
N ALA A 595 -3.28 -34.70 -11.82
CA ALA A 595 -2.42 -33.81 -12.60
C ALA A 595 -0.95 -33.84 -12.11
N GLY A 596 -0.74 -33.78 -10.78
CA GLY A 596 0.60 -33.90 -10.18
C GLY A 596 1.26 -35.26 -10.47
N PHE A 597 0.50 -36.34 -10.45
CA PHE A 597 1.01 -37.66 -10.81
C PHE A 597 1.45 -37.76 -12.29
N PHE A 598 0.66 -37.20 -13.20
CA PHE A 598 1.02 -37.14 -14.63
C PHE A 598 2.25 -36.28 -14.90
N GLN A 599 2.38 -35.14 -14.19
CA GLN A 599 3.52 -34.26 -14.34
C GLN A 599 4.81 -34.90 -13.79
N ALA A 600 4.75 -35.57 -12.65
CA ALA A 600 5.87 -36.36 -12.12
C ALA A 600 6.28 -37.50 -13.02
N ALA A 601 5.31 -38.20 -13.63
CA ALA A 601 5.58 -39.28 -14.60
C ALA A 601 6.25 -38.76 -15.89
N LEU A 602 5.84 -37.58 -16.39
CA LEU A 602 6.46 -36.93 -17.55
C LEU A 602 7.90 -36.49 -17.29
N THR A 603 8.16 -35.85 -16.12
CA THR A 603 9.52 -35.47 -15.74
C THR A 603 10.44 -36.67 -15.52
N ALA A 604 9.94 -37.76 -14.96
CA ALA A 604 10.68 -39.00 -14.83
C ALA A 604 10.97 -39.71 -16.20
N SER A 605 10.12 -39.49 -17.20
CA SER A 605 10.31 -40.02 -18.57
C SER A 605 11.26 -39.19 -19.43
N MET A 606 11.39 -37.88 -19.14
CA MET A 606 12.32 -36.98 -19.85
C MET A 606 13.72 -36.96 -19.23
N GLY A 607 13.90 -37.53 -18.04
CA GLY A 607 15.20 -37.66 -17.34
C GLY A 607 15.88 -39.02 -17.58
N ARG A 608 15.37 -39.84 -18.50
CA ARG A 608 16.01 -41.05 -19.03
C ARG A 608 16.32 -40.84 -20.52
#